data_7cc02ea4ce32cd65510e265acf119005
#
_entry.id   7cc02ea4ce32cd65510e265acf119005
#
_cell.length_a   1.000
_cell.length_b   1.000
_cell.length_c   1.000
_cell.angle_alpha   90.00
_cell.angle_beta   90.00
_cell.angle_gamma   90.00
#
_symmetry.space_group_name_H-M   'P 1'
#
loop_
_entity.id
_entity.type
_entity.pdbx_description
1 polymer ?
#
loop_
_entity_poly.entity_id
_entity_poly.type
_entity_poly.pdbx_seq_one_letter_code
_entity_poly.pdbx_strand_id
1 'polypeptide(L)'
;VMAPRETVRLDEVFKALASDHRRNILDILSESTPEPGKTCCSANEVCGCKLSDRLGLAPSTISHHMSVLRAAGLVEAREDGRWTYYTLRREALDEAAERLRRL
;
A
#
# COMPACT_ATOMS: atom_id res chain seq x y z
N VAL A 1 -1.86 10.13 -25.95
CA VAL A 1 -1.56 9.74 -25.55
C VAL A 1 -1.24 9.24 -24.71
N MET A 2 -1.23 9.15 -24.38
CA MET A 2 -0.87 8.72 -23.72
C MET A 2 -1.08 8.08 -22.86
N ALA A 3 -1.44 8.02 -22.69
CA ALA A 3 -1.83 7.22 -21.91
C ALA A 3 -1.04 6.56 -21.06
N PRO A 4 -0.11 6.46 -21.29
CA PRO A 4 0.66 5.70 -20.51
C PRO A 4 0.75 6.06 -19.18
N ARG A 5 0.36 7.11 -18.85
CA ARG A 5 0.50 7.35 -17.61
C ARG A 5 -0.45 6.76 -16.83
N GLU A 6 -1.25 5.95 -17.28
CA GLU A 6 -2.10 5.28 -16.48
C GLU A 6 -1.40 4.23 -15.77
N THR A 7 -1.00 4.48 -14.53
CA THR A 7 -0.38 3.49 -13.69
C THR A 7 -1.41 2.69 -12.94
N VAL A 8 -2.69 3.06 -13.01
CA VAL A 8 -3.73 2.40 -12.26
C VAL A 8 -4.61 1.58 -13.19
N ARG A 9 -4.76 0.31 -12.88
CA ARG A 9 -5.64 -0.58 -13.61
C ARG A 9 -6.83 -0.88 -12.71
N LEU A 10 -8.02 -0.51 -13.14
CA LEU A 10 -9.19 -0.61 -12.28
C LEU A 10 -9.51 -2.03 -11.85
N ASP A 11 -9.32 -3.01 -12.73
CA ASP A 11 -9.58 -4.40 -12.35
C ASP A 11 -8.64 -4.84 -11.23
N GLU A 12 -7.38 -4.42 -11.27
CA GLU A 12 -6.44 -4.74 -10.22
C GLU A 12 -6.79 -3.98 -8.94
N VAL A 13 -7.23 -2.73 -9.07
CA VAL A 13 -7.63 -1.95 -7.91
C VAL A 13 -8.83 -2.62 -7.23
N PHE A 14 -9.82 -3.04 -7.98
CA PHE A 14 -10.98 -3.70 -7.38
C PHE A 14 -10.57 -4.99 -6.69
N LYS A 15 -9.67 -5.75 -7.29
CA LYS A 15 -9.19 -6.97 -6.67
C LYS A 15 -8.46 -6.66 -5.36
N ALA A 16 -7.64 -5.64 -5.38
CA ALA A 16 -6.88 -5.27 -4.19
C ALA A 16 -7.79 -4.79 -3.07
N LEU A 17 -8.86 -4.09 -3.40
CA LEU A 17 -9.76 -3.54 -2.39
C LEU A 17 -10.83 -4.53 -1.94
N ALA A 18 -10.87 -5.72 -2.50
CA ALA A 18 -11.89 -6.70 -2.17
C ALA A 18 -11.57 -7.49 -0.90
N SER A 19 -10.59 -7.09 -0.14
CA SER A 19 -10.18 -7.79 1.07
C SER A 19 -10.15 -6.80 2.23
N ASP A 20 -10.77 -7.19 3.36
CA ASP A 20 -10.72 -6.38 4.57
C ASP A 20 -9.29 -6.12 5.00
N HIS A 21 -8.46 -7.16 4.94
CA HIS A 21 -7.07 -7.00 5.38
C HIS A 21 -6.35 -5.96 4.53
N ARG A 22 -6.56 -5.98 3.23
CA ARG A 22 -5.87 -5.03 2.36
C ARG A 22 -6.39 -3.61 2.56
N ARG A 23 -7.69 -3.45 2.81
CA ARG A 23 -8.21 -2.12 3.13
C ARG A 23 -7.65 -1.62 4.46
N ASN A 24 -7.51 -2.52 5.44
CA ASN A 24 -6.91 -2.14 6.72
C ASN A 24 -5.45 -1.73 6.56
N ILE A 25 -4.72 -2.42 5.68
CA ILE A 25 -3.35 -2.03 5.40
C ILE A 25 -3.30 -0.62 4.82
N LEU A 26 -4.17 -0.32 3.87
CA LEU A 26 -4.19 1.01 3.29
C LEU A 26 -4.52 2.08 4.32
N ASP A 27 -5.44 1.77 5.26
CA ASP A 27 -5.75 2.71 6.33
C ASP A 27 -4.52 2.97 7.20
N ILE A 28 -3.78 1.93 7.54
CA ILE A 28 -2.58 2.08 8.35
C ILE A 28 -1.55 2.95 7.62
N LEU A 29 -1.36 2.68 6.33
CA LEU A 29 -0.40 3.46 5.56
C LEU A 29 -0.83 4.92 5.44
N SER A 30 -2.13 5.16 5.30
CA SER A 30 -2.61 6.53 5.15
C SER A 30 -2.50 7.32 6.44
N GLU A 31 -2.52 6.63 7.59
CA GLU A 31 -2.44 7.29 8.88
C GLU A 31 -1.03 7.35 9.42
N SER A 32 -0.08 6.71 8.74
CA SER A 32 1.25 6.58 9.33
C SER A 32 1.92 7.95 9.44
N THR A 33 2.39 8.25 10.61
CA THR A 33 3.21 9.41 10.87
C THR A 33 4.45 8.92 11.60
N PRO A 34 5.56 9.63 11.47
CA PRO A 34 6.75 9.20 12.18
C PRO A 34 6.50 9.20 13.68
N GLU A 35 6.87 8.12 14.33
CA GLU A 35 6.74 8.07 15.79
C GLU A 35 8.06 8.53 16.38
N PRO A 36 8.00 9.45 17.32
CA PRO A 36 9.25 9.92 17.95
C PRO A 36 9.98 8.74 18.58
N GLY A 37 11.27 8.69 18.38
CA GLY A 37 12.09 7.65 18.98
C GLY A 37 12.16 6.36 18.20
N LYS A 38 11.39 6.20 17.14
CA LYS A 38 11.47 5.00 16.34
C LYS A 38 12.27 5.27 15.09
N THR A 39 13.20 4.39 14.81
CA THR A 39 14.11 4.62 13.70
C THR A 39 13.95 3.61 12.59
N CYS A 40 13.09 2.63 12.73
CA CYS A 40 12.97 1.62 11.70
C CYS A 40 12.24 2.10 10.45
N CYS A 41 11.48 3.18 10.56
CA CYS A 41 10.69 3.68 9.43
C CYS A 41 10.93 5.15 9.22
N SER A 42 11.00 5.54 7.95
CA SER A 42 11.02 6.95 7.61
C SER A 42 9.61 7.50 7.64
N ALA A 43 9.49 8.81 7.45
CA ALA A 43 8.17 9.44 7.37
C ALA A 43 7.40 8.82 6.22
N ASN A 44 6.15 8.50 6.44
CA ASN A 44 5.24 7.95 5.44
C ASN A 44 5.56 6.53 5.01
N GLU A 45 6.50 5.87 5.66
CA GLU A 45 6.80 4.48 5.37
C GLU A 45 6.42 3.62 6.56
N VAL A 46 5.94 2.40 6.27
CA VAL A 46 5.60 1.44 7.31
C VAL A 46 6.30 0.13 7.01
N CYS A 47 7.03 -0.36 7.99
CA CYS A 47 7.72 -1.63 7.88
C CYS A 47 6.70 -2.78 7.84
N GLY A 48 6.99 -3.81 7.05
CA GLY A 48 6.13 -4.99 7.00
C GLY A 48 5.96 -5.65 8.36
N CYS A 49 6.98 -5.58 9.21
CA CYS A 49 6.87 -6.14 10.55
C CYS A 49 5.82 -5.42 11.39
N LYS A 50 5.68 -4.11 11.20
CA LYS A 50 4.66 -3.36 11.91
C LYS A 50 3.26 -3.73 11.43
N LEU A 51 3.12 -3.96 10.12
CA LEU A 51 1.85 -4.42 9.58
C LEU A 51 1.48 -5.79 10.13
N SER A 52 2.45 -6.68 10.20
CA SER A 52 2.24 -8.01 10.75
C SER A 52 1.78 -7.92 12.20
N ASP A 53 2.44 -7.09 12.99
CA ASP A 53 2.07 -6.91 14.39
C ASP A 53 0.70 -6.30 14.55
N ARG A 54 0.40 -5.25 13.78
CA ARG A 54 -0.86 -4.54 13.94
C ARG A 54 -2.06 -5.38 13.53
N LEU A 55 -1.88 -6.20 12.50
CA LEU A 55 -2.99 -6.97 11.97
C LEU A 55 -3.06 -8.39 12.50
N GLY A 56 -2.03 -8.83 13.22
CA GLY A 56 -2.00 -10.20 13.72
C GLY A 56 -1.88 -11.23 12.63
N LEU A 57 -1.23 -10.88 11.53
CA LEU A 57 -1.07 -11.78 10.39
C LEU A 57 0.38 -12.16 10.24
N ALA A 58 0.61 -13.38 9.73
CA ALA A 58 1.97 -13.85 9.51
C ALA A 58 2.68 -12.99 8.46
N PRO A 59 4.00 -12.85 8.55
CA PRO A 59 4.74 -12.06 7.56
C PRO A 59 4.51 -12.50 6.13
N SER A 60 4.38 -13.81 5.87
CA SER A 60 4.14 -14.28 4.52
C SER A 60 2.77 -13.83 4.00
N THR A 61 1.78 -13.77 4.90
CA THR A 61 0.46 -13.30 4.54
C THR A 61 0.50 -11.81 4.20
N ILE A 62 1.24 -11.04 5.00
CA ILE A 62 1.42 -9.62 4.71
C ILE A 62 2.10 -9.44 3.35
N SER A 63 3.17 -10.21 3.08
CA SER A 63 3.85 -10.10 1.80
C SER A 63 2.90 -10.39 0.63
N HIS A 64 2.03 -11.37 0.78
CA HIS A 64 1.06 -11.67 -0.26
C HIS A 64 0.12 -10.50 -0.50
N HIS A 65 -0.45 -9.95 0.57
CA HIS A 65 -1.35 -8.80 0.42
C HIS A 65 -0.64 -7.61 -0.19
N MET A 66 0.60 -7.38 0.21
CA MET A 66 1.35 -6.25 -0.34
C MET A 66 1.66 -6.45 -1.82
N SER A 67 1.88 -7.70 -2.25
CA SER A 67 2.12 -7.93 -3.67
C SER A 67 0.87 -7.61 -4.50
N VAL A 68 -0.31 -7.91 -3.97
CA VAL A 68 -1.56 -7.58 -4.65
C VAL A 68 -1.75 -6.06 -4.73
N LEU A 69 -1.46 -5.36 -3.63
CA LEU A 69 -1.56 -3.91 -3.61
C LEU A 69 -0.55 -3.25 -4.53
N ARG A 70 0.66 -3.81 -4.62
CA ARG A 70 1.67 -3.28 -5.52
C ARG A 70 1.28 -3.49 -6.97
N ALA A 71 0.71 -4.67 -7.29
CA ALA A 71 0.27 -4.93 -8.66
C ALA A 71 -0.81 -3.95 -9.08
N ALA A 72 -1.61 -3.49 -8.14
CA ALA A 72 -2.64 -2.49 -8.42
C ALA A 72 -2.08 -1.07 -8.49
N GLY A 73 -0.81 -0.89 -8.16
CA GLY A 73 -0.19 0.43 -8.20
C GLY A 73 -0.52 1.31 -7.01
N LEU A 74 -1.08 0.75 -5.95
CA LEU A 74 -1.53 1.54 -4.80
C LEU A 74 -0.47 1.75 -3.75
N VAL A 75 0.56 0.92 -3.74
CA VAL A 75 1.66 1.06 -2.79
C VAL A 75 2.98 0.82 -3.48
N GLU A 76 4.05 1.34 -2.88
CA GLU A 76 5.42 1.08 -3.31
C GLU A 76 6.16 0.41 -2.18
N ALA A 77 7.17 -0.36 -2.52
CA ALA A 77 8.00 -1.04 -1.54
C ALA A 77 9.44 -0.62 -1.72
N ARG A 78 10.15 -0.44 -0.62
CA ARG A 78 11.58 -0.17 -0.61
C ARG A 78 12.23 -1.21 0.29
N GLU A 79 13.27 -1.84 -0.20
CA GLU A 79 13.99 -2.83 0.57
C GLU A 79 15.29 -2.25 1.12
N ASP A 80 15.58 -2.57 2.38
CA ASP A 80 16.79 -2.12 3.02
C ASP A 80 17.29 -3.29 3.89
N GLY A 81 18.22 -4.05 3.37
CA GLY A 81 18.67 -5.25 4.02
C GLY A 81 17.55 -6.27 4.05
N ARG A 82 17.22 -6.73 5.25
CA ARG A 82 16.15 -7.71 5.39
C ARG A 82 14.80 -7.05 5.65
N TRP A 83 14.74 -5.72 5.68
CA TRP A 83 13.52 -5.01 5.99
C TRP A 83 12.88 -4.51 4.72
N THR A 84 11.56 -4.57 4.64
CA THR A 84 10.81 -4.00 3.53
C THR A 84 9.88 -2.93 4.08
N TYR A 85 9.92 -1.76 3.48
CA TYR A 85 9.12 -0.62 3.89
C TYR A 85 8.14 -0.28 2.80
N TYR A 86 6.91 0.04 3.17
CA TYR A 86 5.84 0.28 2.23
C TYR A 86 5.32 1.70 2.36
N THR A 87 4.99 2.30 1.23
CA THR A 87 4.47 3.67 1.15
C THR A 87 3.22 3.68 0.30
N LEU A 88 2.20 4.40 0.76
CA LEU A 88 0.98 4.57 0.00
C LEU A 88 1.23 5.49 -1.18
N ARG A 89 0.71 5.12 -2.35
CA ARG A 89 0.77 5.99 -3.51
C ARG A 89 -0.55 6.74 -3.61
N ARG A 90 -0.61 7.90 -2.98
CA ARG A 90 -1.86 8.64 -2.91
C ARG A 90 -2.35 9.09 -4.28
N GLU A 91 -1.42 9.40 -5.19
CA GLU A 91 -1.83 9.81 -6.53
C GLU A 91 -2.54 8.68 -7.27
N ALA A 92 -2.17 7.42 -6.98
CA ALA A 92 -2.84 6.29 -7.60
C ALA A 92 -4.27 6.15 -7.09
N LEU A 93 -4.46 6.38 -5.79
CA LEU A 93 -5.81 6.36 -5.22
C LEU A 93 -6.65 7.49 -5.81
N ASP A 94 -6.08 8.66 -5.96
CA ASP A 94 -6.79 9.81 -6.52
C ASP A 94 -7.18 9.52 -7.98
N GLU A 95 -6.29 8.92 -8.74
CA GLU A 95 -6.58 8.57 -10.12
C GLU A 95 -7.72 7.54 -10.18
N ALA A 96 -7.68 6.52 -9.33
CA ALA A 96 -8.73 5.51 -9.32
C ALA A 96 -10.07 6.14 -8.95
N ALA A 97 -10.08 7.03 -7.95
CA ALA A 97 -11.30 7.70 -7.54
C ALA A 97 -11.86 8.57 -8.67
N GLU A 98 -10.98 9.24 -9.39
CA GLU A 98 -11.43 10.08 -10.48
C GLU A 98 -12.03 9.24 -11.62
N ARG A 99 -11.43 8.12 -11.93
CA ARG A 99 -11.95 7.24 -12.97
C ARG A 99 -13.30 6.66 -12.58
N LEU A 100 -13.49 6.32 -11.30
CA LEU A 100 -14.77 5.85 -10.82
C LEU A 100 -15.83 6.95 -10.91
N ARG A 101 -15.42 8.18 -10.59
CA ARG A 101 -16.35 9.29 -10.59
C ARG A 101 -16.84 9.60 -12.00
N ARG A 102 -16.05 9.26 -13.00
CA ARG A 102 -16.43 9.53 -14.37
C ARG A 102 -17.31 8.45 -14.99
N LEU A 103 -17.60 7.39 -14.26
CA LEU A 103 -18.52 6.40 -14.74
C LEU A 103 -19.94 6.93 -14.64
#